data_22c2606133c0244150a8b0050337622a
#
_entry.id   22c2606133c0244150a8b0050337622a
#
_cell.length_a   1.000
_cell.length_b   1.000
_cell.length_c   1.000
_cell.angle_alpha   90.00
_cell.angle_beta   90.00
_cell.angle_gamma   90.00
#
_symmetry.space_group_name_H-M   'P 1'
#
loop_
_entity.id
_entity.type
_entity.pdbx_description
1 polymer ?
#
loop_
_entity_poly.entity_id
_entity_poly.type
_entity_poly.pdbx_seq_one_letter_code
_entity_poly.pdbx_strand_id
1 'polypeptide(L)'
;MTRRYTAAMLIPRSIKHCKTCGGAVHYQVPADDNRDRAVCTVCHTIHYENPLNVVGTVPVWGDQVLLCRRNIEPRYGLWTLPAGFMELGETVAEGAERETVEEAGARIELQGLFTVLNVVRVGQVHLYYRARLRDTDFAPGPETIEAELFREDQIPWDQLAFRTVRATLEYYFADRRKGSFDVHCADIG
;
A
#
# COMPACT_ATOMS: atom_id res chain seq x y z
N MET A 1 -16.70 -23.70 -5.33
CA MET A 1 -17.38 -22.93 -4.27
C MET A 1 -17.40 -21.46 -4.66
N THR A 2 -18.51 -21.01 -5.23
CA THR A 2 -18.74 -19.62 -5.68
C THR A 2 -19.03 -18.77 -4.44
N ARG A 3 -18.08 -17.97 -3.96
CA ARG A 3 -18.36 -16.94 -2.96
C ARG A 3 -19.32 -15.93 -3.57
N ARG A 4 -20.57 -15.92 -3.11
CA ARG A 4 -21.52 -14.84 -3.37
C ARG A 4 -20.99 -13.60 -2.61
N TYR A 5 -20.46 -12.64 -3.34
CA TYR A 5 -20.21 -11.29 -2.80
C TYR A 5 -21.57 -10.65 -2.54
N THR A 6 -22.00 -10.67 -1.30
CA THR A 6 -23.20 -9.94 -0.86
C THR A 6 -22.97 -8.44 -1.05
N ALA A 7 -23.99 -7.79 -1.58
CA ALA A 7 -24.04 -6.37 -1.88
C ALA A 7 -23.56 -5.50 -0.74
N ALA A 8 -22.72 -4.52 -1.07
CA ALA A 8 -22.41 -3.25 -0.42
C ALA A 8 -20.91 -2.94 -0.23
N MET A 9 -20.07 -3.30 -1.19
CA MET A 9 -18.77 -2.65 -1.34
C MET A 9 -18.78 -1.87 -2.65
N LEU A 10 -19.46 -0.74 -2.65
CA LEU A 10 -19.40 0.21 -3.74
C LEU A 10 -18.06 0.94 -3.67
N ILE A 11 -17.04 0.42 -4.38
CA ILE A 11 -15.95 1.27 -4.81
C ILE A 11 -16.61 2.41 -5.59
N PRO A 12 -16.43 3.69 -5.19
CA PRO A 12 -17.10 4.78 -5.85
C PRO A 12 -16.81 4.74 -7.35
N ARG A 13 -17.85 4.80 -8.17
CA ARG A 13 -17.70 4.93 -9.62
C ARG A 13 -16.98 6.24 -9.91
N SER A 14 -15.68 6.18 -10.23
CA SER A 14 -14.79 7.35 -10.26
C SER A 14 -14.68 8.00 -11.62
N ILE A 15 -14.86 7.24 -12.70
CA ILE A 15 -14.74 7.73 -14.07
C ILE A 15 -16.02 8.43 -14.51
N LYS A 16 -15.94 9.73 -14.78
CA LYS A 16 -17.04 10.56 -15.30
C LYS A 16 -16.85 10.92 -16.77
N HIS A 17 -15.59 11.00 -17.21
CA HIS A 17 -15.23 11.38 -18.57
C HIS A 17 -14.23 10.38 -19.17
N CYS A 18 -14.35 10.17 -20.46
CA CYS A 18 -13.49 9.29 -21.24
C CYS A 18 -12.07 9.85 -21.31
N LYS A 19 -11.08 9.03 -20.93
CA LYS A 19 -9.66 9.42 -21.00
C LYS A 19 -9.14 9.61 -22.44
N THR A 20 -9.87 9.02 -23.45
CA THR A 20 -9.47 9.06 -24.86
C THR A 20 -10.02 10.29 -25.59
N CYS A 21 -11.29 10.66 -25.39
CA CYS A 21 -11.96 11.72 -26.16
C CYS A 21 -12.62 12.81 -25.31
N GLY A 22 -12.57 12.71 -23.98
CA GLY A 22 -13.20 13.66 -23.07
C GLY A 22 -14.74 13.52 -22.94
N GLY A 23 -15.37 12.67 -23.75
CA GLY A 23 -16.83 12.47 -23.73
C GLY A 23 -17.30 11.87 -22.40
N ALA A 24 -18.60 12.06 -22.10
CA ALA A 24 -19.21 11.48 -20.90
C ALA A 24 -19.18 9.95 -20.96
N VAL A 25 -19.10 9.30 -19.81
CA VAL A 25 -19.20 7.85 -19.69
C VAL A 25 -20.48 7.45 -18.96
N HIS A 26 -20.97 6.26 -19.25
CA HIS A 26 -21.98 5.56 -18.45
C HIS A 26 -21.45 4.20 -18.02
N TYR A 27 -21.98 3.67 -16.92
CA TYR A 27 -21.59 2.35 -16.41
C TYR A 27 -22.61 1.32 -16.92
N GLN A 28 -22.10 0.31 -17.62
CA GLN A 28 -22.86 -0.82 -18.12
C GLN A 28 -21.96 -2.06 -18.19
N VAL A 29 -22.56 -3.23 -18.29
CA VAL A 29 -21.86 -4.47 -18.60
C VAL A 29 -21.64 -4.51 -20.12
N PRO A 30 -20.38 -4.43 -20.62
CA PRO A 30 -20.10 -4.56 -22.04
C PRO A 30 -20.43 -5.96 -22.56
N ALA A 31 -20.58 -6.11 -23.90
CA ALA A 31 -20.62 -7.42 -24.50
C ALA A 31 -19.39 -8.24 -24.11
N ASP A 32 -19.57 -9.50 -23.78
CA ASP A 32 -18.52 -10.44 -23.38
C ASP A 32 -17.82 -10.12 -22.04
N ASP A 33 -18.35 -9.19 -21.22
CA ASP A 33 -17.91 -8.94 -19.84
C ASP A 33 -18.98 -9.40 -18.83
N ASN A 34 -18.61 -9.45 -17.56
CA ASN A 34 -19.48 -9.84 -16.45
C ASN A 34 -19.57 -8.79 -15.34
N ARG A 35 -19.03 -7.59 -15.58
CA ARG A 35 -18.99 -6.49 -14.61
C ARG A 35 -19.33 -5.16 -15.28
N ASP A 36 -19.90 -4.26 -14.50
CA ASP A 36 -20.06 -2.86 -14.90
C ASP A 36 -18.70 -2.24 -15.22
N ARG A 37 -18.59 -1.60 -16.39
CA ARG A 37 -17.44 -0.80 -16.82
C ARG A 37 -17.90 0.59 -17.21
N ALA A 38 -17.01 1.56 -17.06
CA ALA A 38 -17.23 2.89 -17.62
C ALA A 38 -17.05 2.84 -19.14
N VAL A 39 -18.14 3.06 -19.90
CA VAL A 39 -18.15 3.05 -21.36
C VAL A 39 -18.43 4.44 -21.88
N CYS A 40 -17.58 4.92 -22.80
CA CYS A 40 -17.76 6.23 -23.41
C CYS A 40 -19.01 6.29 -24.30
N THR A 41 -19.82 7.33 -24.16
CA THR A 41 -21.03 7.54 -24.97
C THR A 41 -20.72 8.02 -26.40
N VAL A 42 -19.48 8.48 -26.65
CA VAL A 42 -19.05 9.08 -27.93
C VAL A 42 -18.17 8.13 -28.74
N CYS A 43 -17.05 7.66 -28.16
CA CYS A 43 -16.10 6.81 -28.87
C CYS A 43 -16.15 5.34 -28.47
N HIS A 44 -17.09 4.97 -27.59
CA HIS A 44 -17.34 3.61 -27.12
C HIS A 44 -16.15 2.91 -26.44
N THR A 45 -15.10 3.65 -26.09
CA THR A 45 -13.97 3.11 -25.33
C THR A 45 -14.44 2.56 -23.98
N ILE A 46 -14.07 1.33 -23.67
CA ILE A 46 -14.33 0.68 -22.39
C ILE A 46 -13.13 0.97 -21.47
N HIS A 47 -13.38 1.52 -20.28
CA HIS A 47 -12.37 1.80 -19.29
C HIS A 47 -12.35 0.71 -18.22
N TYR A 48 -11.20 0.05 -18.09
CA TYR A 48 -10.93 -0.93 -17.06
C TYR A 48 -10.25 -0.23 -15.87
N GLU A 49 -10.72 -0.53 -14.67
CA GLU A 49 -10.13 -0.06 -13.42
C GLU A 49 -9.62 -1.27 -12.62
N ASN A 50 -8.40 -1.15 -12.14
CA ASN A 50 -7.75 -2.15 -11.30
C ASN A 50 -7.52 -1.59 -9.89
N PRO A 51 -7.33 -2.46 -8.87
CA PRO A 51 -6.88 -1.99 -7.57
C PRO A 51 -5.59 -1.20 -7.68
N LEU A 52 -5.48 -0.13 -6.89
CA LEU A 52 -4.23 0.62 -6.76
C LEU A 52 -3.23 -0.18 -5.93
N ASN A 53 -1.98 -0.22 -6.38
CA ASN A 53 -0.90 -0.83 -5.62
C ASN A 53 -0.28 0.23 -4.70
N VAL A 54 -0.18 -0.11 -3.41
CA VAL A 54 0.60 0.62 -2.41
C VAL A 54 1.83 -0.22 -2.13
N VAL A 55 3.01 0.37 -2.27
CA VAL A 55 4.30 -0.31 -2.13
C VAL A 55 5.13 0.33 -1.03
N GLY A 56 5.79 -0.47 -0.23
CA GLY A 56 6.56 0.03 0.88
C GLY A 56 7.49 -1.00 1.49
N THR A 57 8.13 -0.62 2.59
CA THR A 57 9.11 -1.48 3.25
C THR A 57 8.87 -1.62 4.75
N VAL A 58 9.46 -2.66 5.32
CA VAL A 58 9.75 -2.83 6.75
C VAL A 58 11.25 -2.62 6.92
N PRO A 59 11.72 -1.35 7.11
CA PRO A 59 13.13 -1.07 7.21
C PRO A 59 13.63 -1.38 8.63
N VAL A 60 14.69 -2.16 8.74
CA VAL A 60 15.16 -2.72 10.00
C VAL A 60 16.62 -2.35 10.29
N TRP A 61 16.89 -1.99 11.54
CA TRP A 61 18.24 -1.82 12.09
C TRP A 61 18.39 -2.63 13.39
N GLY A 62 19.15 -3.70 13.33
CA GLY A 62 19.30 -4.59 14.49
C GLY A 62 17.96 -5.21 14.92
N ASP A 63 17.46 -4.80 16.05
CA ASP A 63 16.17 -5.24 16.60
C ASP A 63 15.04 -4.21 16.48
N GLN A 64 15.27 -3.13 15.79
CA GLN A 64 14.34 -2.02 15.63
C GLN A 64 13.79 -1.93 14.20
N VAL A 65 12.58 -1.41 14.07
CA VAL A 65 11.92 -1.08 12.82
C VAL A 65 11.76 0.43 12.70
N LEU A 66 12.05 0.98 11.53
CA LEU A 66 11.85 2.40 11.25
C LEU A 66 10.37 2.64 10.93
N LEU A 67 9.77 3.59 11.63
CA LEU A 67 8.46 4.13 11.33
C LEU A 67 8.54 5.62 11.01
N CYS A 68 7.62 6.08 10.17
CA CYS A 68 7.44 7.47 9.80
C CYS A 68 6.14 8.02 10.41
N ARG A 69 6.18 9.22 10.99
CA ARG A 69 4.99 9.90 11.49
C ARG A 69 4.41 10.81 10.41
N ARG A 70 3.19 10.57 10.01
CA ARG A 70 2.57 11.21 8.85
C ARG A 70 2.37 12.71 9.01
N ASN A 71 2.75 13.48 7.99
CA ASN A 71 2.50 14.93 7.88
C ASN A 71 1.36 15.26 6.90
N ILE A 72 0.62 14.26 6.42
CA ILE A 72 -0.45 14.39 5.44
C ILE A 72 -1.71 13.62 5.86
N GLU A 73 -2.87 14.05 5.34
CA GLU A 73 -4.12 13.30 5.43
C GLU A 73 -4.17 12.16 4.38
N PRO A 74 -4.89 11.08 4.63
CA PRO A 74 -5.61 10.76 5.88
C PRO A 74 -4.63 10.33 6.98
N ARG A 75 -5.08 10.40 8.23
CA ARG A 75 -4.32 9.91 9.38
C ARG A 75 -3.08 10.76 9.75
N TYR A 76 -3.19 12.08 9.61
CA TYR A 76 -2.17 13.02 10.06
C TYR A 76 -1.73 12.73 11.51
N GLY A 77 -0.42 12.79 11.77
CA GLY A 77 0.18 12.61 13.08
C GLY A 77 0.28 11.16 13.57
N LEU A 78 -0.23 10.16 12.82
CA LEU A 78 -0.11 8.75 13.16
C LEU A 78 1.11 8.10 12.50
N TRP A 79 1.56 7.00 13.08
CA TRP A 79 2.74 6.26 12.64
C TRP A 79 2.44 5.25 11.54
N THR A 80 3.33 5.12 10.59
CA THR A 80 3.23 4.17 9.48
C THR A 80 4.60 3.60 9.12
N LEU A 81 4.60 2.49 8.41
CA LEU A 81 5.75 2.06 7.61
C LEU A 81 5.87 2.99 6.39
N PRO A 82 7.07 3.33 5.89
CA PRO A 82 7.22 4.08 4.66
C PRO A 82 6.59 3.34 3.49
N ALA A 83 5.60 3.99 2.85
CA ALA A 83 4.84 3.39 1.76
C ALA A 83 3.92 4.39 1.07
N GLY A 84 3.84 4.32 -0.26
CA GLY A 84 2.93 5.11 -1.08
C GLY A 84 2.47 4.40 -2.34
N PHE A 85 1.85 5.12 -3.25
CA PHE A 85 1.34 4.54 -4.48
C PHE A 85 2.45 4.20 -5.46
N MET A 86 2.36 3.00 -6.02
CA MET A 86 3.23 2.57 -7.11
C MET A 86 3.00 3.43 -8.35
N GLU A 87 4.07 3.88 -8.99
CA GLU A 87 4.03 4.70 -10.21
C GLU A 87 4.19 3.86 -11.48
N LEU A 88 3.78 4.44 -12.62
CA LEU A 88 4.01 3.81 -13.92
C LEU A 88 5.49 3.84 -14.29
N GLY A 89 6.02 2.71 -14.74
CA GLY A 89 7.40 2.61 -15.19
C GLY A 89 8.38 2.11 -14.13
N GLU A 90 7.92 1.84 -12.91
CA GLU A 90 8.72 1.22 -11.86
C GLU A 90 8.24 -0.20 -11.53
N THR A 91 9.14 -1.01 -11.03
CA THR A 91 8.81 -2.30 -10.40
C THR A 91 8.31 -2.10 -8.98
N VAL A 92 7.62 -3.09 -8.42
CA VAL A 92 7.16 -3.06 -7.01
C VAL A 92 8.33 -2.82 -6.04
N ALA A 93 9.50 -3.39 -6.34
CA ALA A 93 10.72 -3.23 -5.53
C ALA A 93 11.28 -1.79 -5.61
N GLU A 94 11.37 -1.25 -6.83
CA GLU A 94 11.83 0.13 -7.03
C GLU A 94 10.90 1.14 -6.37
N GLY A 95 9.57 0.98 -6.49
CA GLY A 95 8.61 1.83 -5.81
C GLY A 95 8.72 1.77 -4.29
N ALA A 96 8.89 0.57 -3.72
CA ALA A 96 9.07 0.41 -2.27
C ALA A 96 10.37 1.07 -1.77
N GLU A 97 11.46 1.01 -2.53
CA GLU A 97 12.71 1.70 -2.22
C GLU A 97 12.56 3.22 -2.34
N ARG A 98 11.94 3.71 -3.43
CA ARG A 98 11.65 5.14 -3.66
C ARG A 98 10.85 5.74 -2.51
N GLU A 99 9.74 5.13 -2.12
CA GLU A 99 8.90 5.60 -1.00
C GLU A 99 9.68 5.66 0.32
N THR A 100 10.55 4.68 0.57
CA THR A 100 11.39 4.69 1.79
C THR A 100 12.40 5.84 1.79
N VAL A 101 12.97 6.16 0.63
CA VAL A 101 13.87 7.31 0.49
C VAL A 101 13.09 8.63 0.59
N GLU A 102 11.93 8.74 -0.05
CA GLU A 102 11.12 9.97 -0.07
C GLU A 102 10.56 10.31 1.31
N GLU A 103 10.02 9.31 2.04
CA GLU A 103 9.39 9.55 3.33
C GLU A 103 10.37 9.61 4.50
N ALA A 104 11.42 8.78 4.48
CA ALA A 104 12.36 8.67 5.61
C ALA A 104 13.78 9.20 5.31
N GLY A 105 14.15 9.44 4.04
CA GLY A 105 15.53 9.71 3.64
C GLY A 105 16.47 8.54 3.90
N ALA A 106 15.93 7.35 4.12
CA ALA A 106 16.68 6.19 4.59
C ALA A 106 17.28 5.38 3.42
N ARG A 107 18.53 4.97 3.58
CA ARG A 107 19.22 4.07 2.64
C ARG A 107 19.00 2.62 3.06
N ILE A 108 18.43 1.81 2.16
CA ILE A 108 18.06 0.43 2.46
C ILE A 108 18.71 -0.58 1.51
N GLU A 109 18.62 -1.84 1.89
CA GLU A 109 18.87 -3.00 1.08
C GLU A 109 17.66 -3.91 1.17
N LEU A 110 16.95 -4.11 0.07
CA LEU A 110 15.77 -4.97 0.01
C LEU A 110 16.14 -6.43 0.26
N GLN A 111 15.33 -7.12 1.06
CA GLN A 111 15.53 -8.52 1.44
C GLN A 111 14.46 -9.47 0.89
N GLY A 112 13.50 -8.95 0.13
CA GLY A 112 12.44 -9.71 -0.51
C GLY A 112 11.04 -9.27 -0.11
N LEU A 113 10.06 -9.66 -0.95
CA LEU A 113 8.64 -9.42 -0.70
C LEU A 113 8.23 -10.12 0.60
N PHE A 114 7.45 -9.44 1.42
CA PHE A 114 7.09 -9.93 2.73
C PHE A 114 5.58 -10.02 2.95
N THR A 115 4.82 -8.97 2.61
CA THR A 115 3.36 -9.05 2.71
C THR A 115 2.66 -8.64 1.43
N VAL A 116 1.53 -9.29 1.14
CA VAL A 116 0.55 -8.93 0.10
C VAL A 116 -0.81 -8.84 0.79
N LEU A 117 -1.27 -7.63 1.05
CA LEU A 117 -2.47 -7.37 1.83
C LEU A 117 -3.56 -6.74 0.96
N ASN A 118 -4.69 -7.43 0.83
CA ASN A 118 -5.82 -6.95 0.05
C ASN A 118 -6.71 -6.04 0.92
N VAL A 119 -6.89 -4.78 0.52
CA VAL A 119 -7.81 -3.83 1.17
C VAL A 119 -8.99 -3.60 0.22
N VAL A 120 -9.84 -4.60 0.09
CA VAL A 120 -10.92 -4.67 -0.91
C VAL A 120 -11.88 -3.49 -0.82
N ARG A 121 -12.17 -3.00 0.41
CA ARG A 121 -13.10 -1.87 0.63
C ARG A 121 -12.72 -0.58 -0.06
N VAL A 122 -11.41 -0.35 -0.25
CA VAL A 122 -10.89 0.87 -0.89
C VAL A 122 -10.23 0.58 -2.24
N GLY A 123 -10.29 -0.67 -2.72
CA GLY A 123 -9.72 -1.06 -4.00
C GLY A 123 -8.20 -0.93 -4.03
N GLN A 124 -7.51 -1.39 -2.99
CA GLN A 124 -6.05 -1.34 -2.89
C GLN A 124 -5.45 -2.71 -2.60
N VAL A 125 -4.20 -2.91 -3.07
CA VAL A 125 -3.32 -4.00 -2.68
C VAL A 125 -2.05 -3.40 -2.11
N HIS A 126 -1.70 -3.74 -0.87
CA HIS A 126 -0.50 -3.27 -0.21
C HIS A 126 0.58 -4.35 -0.25
N LEU A 127 1.75 -3.99 -0.75
CA LEU A 127 2.91 -4.87 -0.89
C LEU A 127 4.08 -4.30 -0.08
N TYR A 128 4.51 -5.03 0.96
CA TYR A 128 5.66 -4.61 1.74
C TYR A 128 6.83 -5.55 1.54
N TYR A 129 8.01 -4.96 1.33
CA TYR A 129 9.28 -5.67 1.32
C TYR A 129 9.95 -5.60 2.69
N ARG A 130 10.64 -6.66 3.11
CA ARG A 130 11.62 -6.51 4.17
C ARG A 130 12.83 -5.76 3.61
N ALA A 131 13.38 -4.89 4.43
CA ALA A 131 14.57 -4.14 4.08
C ALA A 131 15.49 -3.99 5.28
N ARG A 132 16.79 -3.99 5.03
CA ARG A 132 17.80 -3.65 6.02
C ARG A 132 18.26 -2.22 5.81
N LEU A 133 18.26 -1.41 6.84
CA LEU A 133 18.90 -0.10 6.81
C LEU A 133 20.42 -0.25 6.63
N ARG A 134 21.03 0.57 5.79
CA ARG A 134 22.48 0.60 5.59
C ARG A 134 23.19 1.36 6.69
N ASP A 135 22.50 2.32 7.29
CA ASP A 135 22.93 3.17 8.41
C ASP A 135 21.70 3.77 9.10
N THR A 136 21.94 4.60 10.11
CA THR A 136 20.90 5.33 10.84
C THR A 136 20.88 6.83 10.49
N ASP A 137 21.53 7.21 9.41
CA ASP A 137 21.50 8.58 8.87
C ASP A 137 20.29 8.72 7.94
N PHE A 138 19.15 9.01 8.52
CA PHE A 138 17.90 9.24 7.82
C PHE A 138 17.27 10.58 8.21
N ALA A 139 16.54 11.18 7.29
CA ALA A 139 15.89 12.47 7.46
C ALA A 139 14.48 12.44 6.87
N PRO A 140 13.46 12.84 7.65
CA PRO A 140 12.08 12.88 7.17
C PRO A 140 11.92 13.72 5.92
N GLY A 141 11.20 13.19 4.94
CA GLY A 141 10.73 13.94 3.78
C GLY A 141 9.54 14.86 4.11
N PRO A 142 9.03 15.63 3.14
CA PRO A 142 7.98 16.63 3.38
C PRO A 142 6.65 16.03 3.87
N GLU A 143 6.38 14.77 3.58
CA GLU A 143 5.18 14.06 4.02
C GLU A 143 5.33 13.36 5.38
N THR A 144 6.47 13.55 6.04
CA THR A 144 6.82 12.92 7.32
C THR A 144 7.21 13.97 8.34
N ILE A 145 6.55 13.96 9.52
CA ILE A 145 6.88 14.85 10.65
C ILE A 145 8.20 14.41 11.28
N GLU A 146 8.35 13.11 11.50
CA GLU A 146 9.51 12.48 12.10
C GLU A 146 9.63 11.01 11.69
N ALA A 147 10.87 10.50 11.66
CA ALA A 147 11.17 9.10 11.42
C ALA A 147 11.99 8.58 12.62
N GLU A 148 11.58 7.44 13.20
CA GLU A 148 12.17 6.93 14.42
C GLU A 148 12.25 5.40 14.40
N LEU A 149 13.27 4.86 15.09
CA LEU A 149 13.50 3.43 15.27
C LEU A 149 12.83 2.92 16.55
N PHE A 150 11.99 1.91 16.40
CA PHE A 150 11.23 1.29 17.50
C PHE A 150 11.58 -0.17 17.67
N ARG A 151 11.86 -0.61 18.91
CA ARG A 151 11.78 -2.02 19.27
C ARG A 151 10.33 -2.47 19.36
N GLU A 152 10.07 -3.78 19.32
CA GLU A 152 8.73 -4.35 19.36
C GLU A 152 7.89 -3.84 20.55
N ASP A 153 8.49 -3.74 21.73
CA ASP A 153 7.86 -3.27 22.96
C ASP A 153 7.63 -1.75 23.02
N GLN A 154 8.24 -1.01 22.09
CA GLN A 154 8.12 0.45 21.97
C GLN A 154 7.18 0.89 20.84
N ILE A 155 6.74 -0.04 19.97
CA ILE A 155 5.83 0.30 18.87
C ILE A 155 4.57 0.97 19.43
N PRO A 156 4.18 2.15 18.91
CA PRO A 156 2.98 2.85 19.32
C PRO A 156 1.74 2.23 18.67
N TRP A 157 1.40 0.99 19.07
CA TRP A 157 0.38 0.16 18.44
C TRP A 157 -0.99 0.84 18.27
N ASP A 158 -1.39 1.68 19.23
CA ASP A 158 -2.67 2.39 19.20
C ASP A 158 -2.63 3.66 18.32
N GLN A 159 -1.43 4.07 17.89
CA GLN A 159 -1.21 5.22 17.03
C GLN A 159 -0.76 4.81 15.62
N LEU A 160 -0.88 3.54 15.24
CA LEU A 160 -0.61 3.12 13.88
C LEU A 160 -1.74 3.59 12.93
N ALA A 161 -1.33 4.20 11.82
CA ALA A 161 -2.25 4.83 10.86
C ALA A 161 -3.19 3.83 10.18
N PHE A 162 -2.68 2.64 9.83
CA PHE A 162 -3.40 1.70 8.99
C PHE A 162 -3.33 0.26 9.54
N ARG A 163 -4.41 -0.47 9.34
CA ARG A 163 -4.49 -1.89 9.72
C ARG A 163 -3.49 -2.77 8.97
N THR A 164 -3.14 -2.38 7.74
CA THR A 164 -2.11 -3.05 6.93
C THR A 164 -0.73 -2.93 7.57
N VAL A 165 -0.39 -1.77 8.12
CA VAL A 165 0.87 -1.54 8.86
C VAL A 165 0.90 -2.42 10.11
N ARG A 166 -0.18 -2.42 10.91
CA ARG A 166 -0.29 -3.28 12.09
C ARG A 166 -0.08 -4.75 11.73
N ALA A 167 -0.82 -5.27 10.74
CA ALA A 167 -0.70 -6.66 10.32
C ALA A 167 0.71 -7.00 9.82
N THR A 168 1.33 -6.11 9.03
CA THR A 168 2.70 -6.31 8.55
C THR A 168 3.71 -6.39 9.71
N LEU A 169 3.60 -5.50 10.70
CA LEU A 169 4.46 -5.53 11.89
C LEU A 169 4.24 -6.77 12.74
N GLU A 170 2.99 -7.19 12.95
CA GLU A 170 2.65 -8.41 13.69
C GLU A 170 3.26 -9.66 13.01
N TYR A 171 3.16 -9.79 11.69
CA TYR A 171 3.85 -10.84 10.93
C TYR A 171 5.35 -10.74 11.06
N TYR A 172 5.92 -9.54 10.93
CA TYR A 172 7.35 -9.33 11.02
C TYR A 172 7.94 -9.81 12.35
N PHE A 173 7.35 -9.39 13.47
CA PHE A 173 7.84 -9.79 14.78
C PHE A 173 7.58 -11.28 15.08
N ALA A 174 6.49 -11.85 14.57
CA ALA A 174 6.23 -13.29 14.68
C ALA A 174 7.30 -14.11 13.95
N ASP A 175 7.61 -13.76 12.70
CA ASP A 175 8.62 -14.44 11.89
C ASP A 175 10.03 -14.25 12.44
N ARG A 176 10.33 -13.05 12.96
CA ARG A 176 11.58 -12.78 13.63
C ARG A 176 11.81 -13.71 14.83
N ARG A 177 10.79 -13.90 15.68
CA ARG A 177 10.86 -14.86 16.81
C ARG A 177 11.03 -16.29 16.34
N LYS A 178 10.45 -16.65 15.21
CA LYS A 178 10.56 -17.98 14.57
C LYS A 178 11.94 -18.19 13.91
N GLY A 179 12.63 -17.10 13.53
CA GLY A 179 13.92 -17.13 12.84
C GLY A 179 13.83 -17.40 11.34
N SER A 180 12.63 -17.37 10.76
CA SER A 180 12.39 -17.53 9.32
C SER A 180 11.30 -16.58 8.85
N PHE A 181 11.44 -16.08 7.63
CA PHE A 181 10.50 -15.11 7.05
C PHE A 181 9.86 -15.70 5.81
N ASP A 182 8.55 -15.78 5.81
CA ASP A 182 7.72 -16.23 4.70
C ASP A 182 6.96 -15.04 4.08
N VAL A 183 6.36 -15.23 2.90
CA VAL A 183 5.45 -14.23 2.32
C VAL A 183 4.06 -14.43 2.88
N HIS A 184 3.50 -13.42 3.52
CA HIS A 184 2.17 -13.43 4.13
C HIS A 184 1.14 -12.78 3.20
N CYS A 185 0.03 -13.48 2.94
CA CYS A 185 -1.10 -12.96 2.17
C CYS A 185 -2.34 -12.92 3.04
N ALA A 186 -3.03 -11.75 3.10
CA ALA A 186 -4.24 -11.60 3.90
C ALA A 186 -5.21 -10.58 3.31
N ASP A 187 -6.49 -10.72 3.69
CA ASP A 187 -7.54 -9.75 3.40
C ASP A 187 -7.76 -8.88 4.65
N ILE A 188 -7.59 -7.57 4.50
CA ILE A 188 -7.77 -6.58 5.58
C ILE A 188 -9.15 -5.95 5.42
N GLY A 189 -10.03 -6.23 6.36
CA GLY A 189 -11.42 -5.76 6.38
C GLY A 189 -11.63 -4.39 7.04
#